data_f1d6744f3e184a74e0bdf74137108de0
#
_entry.id   f1d6744f3e184a74e0bdf74137108de0
#
_cell.length_a   1.000
_cell.length_b   1.000
_cell.length_c   1.000
_cell.angle_alpha   90.00
_cell.angle_beta   90.00
_cell.angle_gamma   90.00
#
_symmetry.space_group_name_H-M   'P 1'
#
loop_
_entity.id
_entity.type
_entity.pdbx_description
1 polymer ?
#
loop_
_entity_poly.entity_id
_entity_poly.type
_entity_poly.pdbx_seq_one_letter_code
_entity_poly.pdbx_strand_id
1 'polypeptide(L)' 'MDHEEAVRLQAAEKYVLGELAEELCEAYEEHYFDCQECATDVIATAAFVDGARDIFKEEQQNGPAC' A
#
# COMPACT_ATOMS: atom_id res chain seq x y z
N MET A 1 3.24 -5.80 -12.68
CA MET A 1 2.99 -6.76 -11.59
C MET A 1 1.64 -7.40 -11.79
N ASP A 2 1.57 -8.72 -11.64
CA ASP A 2 0.31 -9.42 -11.77
C ASP A 2 -0.50 -9.30 -10.52
N HIS A 3 -1.79 -9.46 -10.66
CA HIS A 3 -2.66 -9.43 -9.50
C HIS A 3 -2.29 -10.53 -8.51
N GLU A 4 -2.02 -11.71 -9.02
CA GLU A 4 -1.63 -12.81 -8.16
C GLU A 4 -0.36 -12.51 -7.42
N GLU A 5 0.60 -11.93 -8.10
CA GLU A 5 1.85 -11.59 -7.47
C GLU A 5 1.63 -10.53 -6.40
N ALA A 6 0.79 -9.56 -6.68
CA ALA A 6 0.52 -8.52 -5.70
C ALA A 6 -0.09 -9.11 -4.44
N VAL A 7 -1.01 -10.06 -4.62
CA VAL A 7 -1.65 -10.68 -3.47
C VAL A 7 -0.64 -11.54 -2.70
N ARG A 8 0.19 -12.27 -3.43
CA ARG A 8 1.15 -13.15 -2.77
C ARG A 8 2.17 -12.35 -1.98
N LEU A 9 2.59 -11.22 -2.51
CA LEU A 9 3.57 -10.39 -1.82
C LEU A 9 2.95 -9.52 -0.75
N GLN A 10 1.63 -9.51 -0.67
CA GLN A 10 0.93 -8.61 0.24
C GLN A 10 1.36 -7.18 -0.05
N ALA A 11 1.34 -6.85 -1.34
CA ALA A 11 1.87 -5.57 -1.79
C ALA A 11 1.14 -4.39 -1.18
N ALA A 12 -0.17 -4.51 -1.01
CA ALA A 12 -0.93 -3.39 -0.45
C ALA A 12 -0.42 -3.04 0.94
N GLU A 13 -0.21 -4.05 1.75
CA GLU A 13 0.25 -3.82 3.10
C GLU A 13 1.63 -3.22 3.11
N LYS A 14 2.53 -3.79 2.32
CA LYS A 14 3.89 -3.28 2.28
C LYS A 14 3.95 -1.90 1.68
N TYR A 15 3.10 -1.65 0.68
CA TYR A 15 3.07 -0.34 0.06
C TYR A 15 2.66 0.73 1.07
N VAL A 16 1.61 0.45 1.82
CA VAL A 16 1.13 1.41 2.80
C VAL A 16 2.15 1.63 3.91
N LEU A 17 2.84 0.57 4.30
CA LEU A 17 3.82 0.69 5.37
C LEU A 17 5.15 1.24 4.89
N GLY A 18 5.31 1.40 3.58
CA GLY A 18 6.55 1.92 3.04
C GLY A 18 7.66 0.90 3.01
N GLU A 19 7.31 -0.38 2.98
CA GLU A 19 8.29 -1.44 3.00
C GLU A 19 8.52 -2.07 1.64
N LEU A 20 7.81 -1.61 0.63
CA LEU A 20 7.93 -2.20 -0.68
C LEU A 20 9.10 -1.57 -1.41
N ALA A 21 9.90 -2.39 -2.07
CA ALA A 21 11.02 -1.88 -2.82
C ALA A 21 10.55 -0.89 -3.87
N GLU A 22 11.37 0.06 -4.20
CA GLU A 22 10.97 1.13 -5.09
C GLU A 22 10.49 0.59 -6.42
N GLU A 23 11.21 -0.37 -6.98
CA GLU A 23 10.82 -0.94 -8.24
C GLU A 23 9.47 -1.61 -8.15
N LEU A 24 9.26 -2.35 -7.09
CA LEU A 24 7.98 -3.02 -6.90
C LEU A 24 6.88 -2.02 -6.60
N CYS A 25 7.25 -0.95 -5.94
CA CYS A 25 6.29 0.07 -5.61
C CYS A 25 5.72 0.70 -6.87
N GLU A 26 6.57 1.03 -7.81
CA GLU A 26 6.12 1.60 -9.07
C GLU A 26 5.28 0.60 -9.83
N ALA A 27 5.71 -0.65 -9.88
CA ALA A 27 4.95 -1.67 -10.56
C ALA A 27 3.58 -1.85 -9.94
N TYR A 28 3.53 -1.80 -8.63
CA TYR A 28 2.27 -1.98 -7.93
C TYR A 28 1.35 -0.79 -8.18
N GLU A 29 1.90 0.41 -8.21
CA GLU A 29 1.08 1.58 -8.47
C GLU A 29 0.42 1.49 -9.83
N GLU A 30 1.17 1.08 -10.83
CA GLU A 30 0.59 0.92 -12.15
C GLU A 30 -0.47 -0.16 -12.15
N HIS A 31 -0.25 -1.20 -11.38
CA HIS A 31 -1.20 -2.29 -11.34
C HIS A 31 -2.51 -1.85 -10.69
N TYR A 32 -2.43 -1.22 -9.55
CA TYR A 32 -3.68 -0.95 -8.84
C TYR A 32 -4.46 0.20 -9.47
N PHE A 33 -3.85 0.99 -10.31
CA PHE A 33 -4.62 1.96 -11.05
C PHE A 33 -5.61 1.27 -11.97
N ASP A 34 -5.27 0.08 -12.45
CA ASP A 34 -6.14 -0.67 -13.32
C ASP A 34 -6.89 -1.77 -12.60
N CYS A 35 -6.56 -2.06 -11.36
CA CYS A 35 -7.18 -3.15 -10.63
C CYS A 35 -7.92 -2.59 -9.46
N GLN A 36 -9.24 -2.58 -9.57
CA GLN A 36 -10.04 -2.01 -8.51
C GLN A 36 -9.89 -2.78 -7.21
N GLU A 37 -9.68 -4.08 -7.30
CA GLU A 37 -9.51 -4.88 -6.10
C GLU A 37 -8.28 -4.46 -5.33
N CYS A 38 -7.18 -4.26 -6.05
CA CYS A 38 -5.96 -3.84 -5.38
C CYS A 38 -6.07 -2.40 -4.88
N ALA A 39 -6.75 -1.56 -5.63
CA ALA A 39 -6.97 -0.19 -5.16
C ALA A 39 -7.77 -0.19 -3.88
N THR A 40 -8.78 -1.04 -3.80
CA THR A 40 -9.58 -1.14 -2.59
C THR A 40 -8.72 -1.68 -1.45
N ASP A 41 -7.86 -2.63 -1.74
CA ASP A 41 -6.97 -3.18 -0.72
C ASP A 41 -6.07 -2.09 -0.15
N VAL A 42 -5.55 -1.24 -1.00
CA VAL A 42 -4.69 -0.16 -0.54
C VAL A 42 -5.47 0.77 0.37
N ILE A 43 -6.67 1.12 -0.04
CA ILE A 43 -7.48 2.04 0.76
C ILE A 43 -7.83 1.42 2.10
N ALA A 44 -8.23 0.16 2.08
CA ALA A 44 -8.61 -0.51 3.31
C ALA A 44 -7.41 -0.66 4.24
N THR A 45 -6.27 -1.03 3.67
CA THR A 45 -5.08 -1.20 4.47
C THR A 45 -4.62 0.13 5.04
N ALA A 46 -4.69 1.18 4.24
CA ALA A 46 -4.28 2.49 4.71
C ALA A 46 -5.16 2.95 5.87
N ALA A 47 -6.46 2.70 5.76
CA ALA A 47 -7.35 3.08 6.82
C ALA A 47 -7.04 2.30 8.10
N PHE A 48 -6.72 1.03 7.95
CA PHE A 48 -6.41 0.21 9.11
C PHE A 48 -5.12 0.68 9.78
N VAL A 49 -4.10 0.93 8.99
CA VAL A 49 -2.83 1.38 9.53
C VAL A 49 -2.98 2.77 10.14
N ASP A 50 -3.73 3.62 9.48
CA ASP A 50 -3.94 4.97 9.97
C ASP A 50 -4.65 4.94 11.31
N GLY A 51 -5.60 4.06 11.46
CA GLY A 51 -6.28 3.93 12.73
C GLY A 51 -5.33 3.51 13.84
N ALA A 52 -4.43 2.59 13.52
CA ALA A 52 -3.47 2.15 14.51
C ALA A 52 -2.50 3.27 14.86
N ARG A 53 -2.15 4.09 13.87
CA ARG A 53 -1.23 5.15 14.15
C ARG A 53 -1.84 6.30 14.85
N ASP A 54 -3.12 6.39 14.85
CA ASP A 54 -3.80 7.50 15.48
C ASP A 54 -3.29 7.74 16.87
N ILE A 55 -2.89 6.70 17.52
CA ILE A 55 -2.43 6.84 18.87
C ILE A 55 -1.15 7.63 18.94
N PHE A 56 -0.27 7.42 18.02
CA PHE A 56 0.96 8.08 18.04
C PHE A 56 0.93 9.41 17.44
N LYS A 57 0.15 9.65 16.65
CA LYS A 57 0.04 10.82 16.05
C LYS A 57 1.19 11.36 15.45
N GLU A 58 1.87 10.97 14.93
CA GLU A 58 2.98 11.43 14.43
C GLU A 58 2.95 12.13 13.33
N GLU A 59 3.08 12.52 12.87
CA GLU A 59 3.02 13.25 11.87
C GLU A 59 3.52 12.88 10.79
N GLN A 60 3.65 12.54 10.14
CA GLN A 60 4.05 12.28 9.17
C GLN A 60 3.85 11.89 8.30
N GLN A 61 3.66 11.63 7.65
CA GLN A 61 3.49 11.30 6.84
C GLN A 61 3.29 10.91 6.03
N ASN A 62 3.05 10.52 5.59
CA ASN A 62 2.74 10.33 4.83
C ASN A 62 2.72 9.56 3.98
N GLY A 63 2.60 9.47 3.52
CA GLY A 63 2.28 8.80 2.54
C GLY A 63 3.05 7.75 2.15
N PRO A 64 2.73 7.04 1.31
CA PRO A 64 3.29 5.95 0.93
C PRO A 64 4.38 6.26 0.27
N ALA A 65 5.05 5.93 0.37
CA ALA A 65 5.96 6.26 0.07
C ALA A 65 6.67 5.94 -0.95
N CYS A 66 6.69 5.77 -1.87
CA CYS A 66 7.59 5.52 -2.90
C CYS A 66 8.09 6.78 -3.56
#